data_176529210eb8a625b3480dd0b4d04f23
#
_entry.id   176529210eb8a625b3480dd0b4d04f23
#
_cell.length_a   1.000
_cell.length_b   1.000
_cell.length_c   1.000
_cell.angle_alpha   90.00
_cell.angle_beta   90.00
_cell.angle_gamma   90.00
#
_symmetry.space_group_name_H-M   'P 1'
#
loop_
_entity.id
_entity.type
_entity.pdbx_description
1 polymer ?
#
loop_
_entity_poly.entity_id
_entity_poly.type
_entity_poly.pdbx_seq_one_letter_code
_entity_poly.pdbx_strand_id
1 'polypeptide(L)'
;FDVIAGPAEARGQSIQIVNNAMTRVINYTITYVLVPQGAGNVTVGAAEIAVEGTTYRTKPLAIEVVDEGKAPGGGGSAAGGQPQRREEASSESAAQSKVAKDDILLRAIVSRTSVFKGEPLRVTFKLYERVPVVGYNDVKFPSFNGFWAQELNTENARRERETFNGKVYETLVAKEYLLYPQQVGSLTIDPVDMTVVAQVVVQSRHADPFFGGGREVFNVPRKVQSQRATVQVKALPAGAPASFSGAVGNFTMDTQFPSERIAANSGATVTVKISGTGNLTFVQAPKLPLPTSFEQYNVKTTESINTSASGISGYRQFEYPFIARAEGAYDIEPIEFTYFDPQRVQYVTLKSKPLTLEITPDARGGGDAVVMQGRGMSKEEV
;
A
#
# COMPACT_ATOMS: atom_id res chain seq x y z
N PHE A 1 33.07 23.40 -6.88
CA PHE A 1 31.64 23.02 -6.76
C PHE A 1 31.14 23.38 -5.37
N ASP A 2 29.94 23.95 -5.33
CA ASP A 2 29.16 24.06 -4.10
C ASP A 2 28.20 22.89 -3.99
N VAL A 3 28.10 22.28 -2.81
CA VAL A 3 27.13 21.25 -2.53
C VAL A 3 25.81 21.92 -2.18
N ILE A 4 24.81 21.87 -3.07
CA ILE A 4 23.50 22.51 -2.86
C ILE A 4 22.45 21.56 -2.27
N ALA A 5 22.67 20.24 -2.37
CA ALA A 5 21.85 19.24 -1.70
C ALA A 5 22.63 17.93 -1.48
N GLY A 6 22.33 17.24 -0.41
CA GLY A 6 22.93 15.96 -0.03
C GLY A 6 23.68 16.01 1.30
N PRO A 7 24.13 14.87 1.82
CA PRO A 7 23.95 13.53 1.24
C PRO A 7 22.49 13.05 1.29
N ALA A 8 21.94 12.59 0.17
CA ALA A 8 20.73 11.81 0.16
C ALA A 8 21.11 10.32 0.08
N GLU A 9 20.67 9.53 1.04
CA GLU A 9 21.02 8.12 1.15
C GLU A 9 19.87 7.26 0.66
N ALA A 10 20.15 6.29 -0.22
CA ALA A 10 19.24 5.24 -0.61
C ALA A 10 19.90 3.87 -0.35
N ARG A 11 19.14 2.97 0.26
CA ARG A 11 19.57 1.60 0.53
C ARG A 11 18.73 0.64 -0.30
N GLY A 12 19.37 -0.08 -1.23
CA GLY A 12 18.77 -1.18 -1.97
C GLY A 12 19.29 -2.51 -1.45
N GLN A 13 18.45 -3.54 -1.50
CA GLN A 13 18.83 -4.92 -1.19
C GLN A 13 18.39 -5.81 -2.33
N SER A 14 19.31 -6.62 -2.85
CA SER A 14 19.00 -7.68 -3.81
C SER A 14 19.51 -9.03 -3.28
N ILE A 15 18.73 -10.07 -3.54
CA ILE A 15 19.10 -11.46 -3.21
C ILE A 15 19.32 -12.18 -4.52
N GLN A 16 20.50 -12.74 -4.70
CA GLN A 16 20.86 -13.53 -5.87
C GLN A 16 21.11 -14.98 -5.45
N ILE A 17 20.44 -15.90 -6.08
CA ILE A 17 20.65 -17.34 -5.85
C ILE A 17 21.33 -17.91 -7.08
N VAL A 18 22.58 -18.34 -6.93
CA VAL A 18 23.36 -18.98 -7.99
C VAL A 18 23.87 -20.31 -7.44
N ASN A 19 23.59 -21.39 -8.13
CA ASN A 19 24.02 -22.76 -7.76
C ASN A 19 23.71 -23.15 -6.30
N ASN A 20 22.49 -22.87 -5.84
CA ASN A 20 22.02 -23.13 -4.47
C ASN A 20 22.74 -22.34 -3.38
N ALA A 21 23.58 -21.36 -3.72
CA ALA A 21 24.19 -20.41 -2.81
C ALA A 21 23.41 -19.09 -2.85
N MET A 22 22.93 -18.64 -1.69
CA MET A 22 22.20 -17.40 -1.54
C MET A 22 23.18 -16.27 -1.25
N THR A 23 23.32 -15.33 -2.18
CA THR A 23 24.12 -14.13 -2.00
C THR A 23 23.19 -12.93 -1.80
N ARG A 24 23.36 -12.25 -0.68
CA ARG A 24 22.66 -11.00 -0.37
C ARG A 24 23.56 -9.82 -0.70
N VAL A 25 23.14 -9.01 -1.67
CA VAL A 25 23.84 -7.79 -2.03
C VAL A 25 23.07 -6.61 -1.47
N ILE A 26 23.77 -5.75 -0.73
CA ILE A 26 23.24 -4.50 -0.19
C ILE A 26 23.93 -3.37 -0.94
N ASN A 27 23.12 -2.56 -1.65
CA ASN A 27 23.60 -1.40 -2.37
C ASN A 27 23.30 -0.14 -1.55
N TYR A 28 24.30 0.66 -1.29
CA TYR A 28 24.17 2.00 -0.72
C TYR A 28 24.44 3.02 -1.82
N THR A 29 23.50 3.92 -2.04
CA THR A 29 23.66 5.04 -2.97
C THR A 29 23.64 6.33 -2.15
N ILE A 30 24.71 7.12 -2.27
CA ILE A 30 24.82 8.43 -1.64
C ILE A 30 24.84 9.46 -2.76
N THR A 31 23.86 10.35 -2.78
CA THR A 31 23.68 11.34 -3.85
C THR A 31 23.96 12.75 -3.31
N TYR A 32 24.81 13.48 -4.01
CA TYR A 32 25.05 14.90 -3.81
C TYR A 32 24.65 15.68 -5.06
N VAL A 33 24.07 16.84 -4.90
CA VAL A 33 23.84 17.79 -6.00
C VAL A 33 24.89 18.89 -5.89
N LEU A 34 25.68 19.02 -6.93
CA LEU A 34 26.80 19.96 -6.99
C LEU A 34 26.51 21.04 -8.03
N VAL A 35 26.84 22.30 -7.72
CA VAL A 35 26.79 23.41 -8.66
C VAL A 35 28.23 23.90 -8.89
N PRO A 36 28.67 24.02 -10.15
CA PRO A 36 30.00 24.58 -10.45
C PRO A 36 30.03 26.08 -10.13
N GLN A 37 31.13 26.54 -9.56
CA GLN A 37 31.39 27.96 -9.25
C GLN A 37 31.89 28.78 -10.44
N GLY A 38 32.25 28.13 -11.54
CA GLY A 38 32.78 28.77 -12.74
C GLY A 38 33.08 27.75 -13.83
N ALA A 39 33.32 28.24 -15.06
CA ALA A 39 33.72 27.42 -16.18
C ALA A 39 35.18 26.97 -16.06
N GLY A 40 35.49 25.80 -16.60
CA GLY A 40 36.84 25.21 -16.64
C GLY A 40 36.84 23.72 -16.28
N ASN A 41 38.03 23.12 -16.26
CA ASN A 41 38.20 21.73 -15.87
C ASN A 41 38.26 21.63 -14.34
N VAL A 42 37.31 20.92 -13.77
CA VAL A 42 37.19 20.69 -12.33
C VAL A 42 37.25 19.19 -12.05
N THR A 43 37.99 18.81 -11.02
CA THR A 43 38.13 17.40 -10.65
C THR A 43 37.35 17.12 -9.36
N VAL A 44 36.44 16.18 -9.40
CA VAL A 44 35.83 15.59 -8.20
C VAL A 44 36.82 14.54 -7.68
N GLY A 45 37.26 14.71 -6.43
CA GLY A 45 38.21 13.81 -5.78
C GLY A 45 37.70 12.37 -5.67
N ALA A 46 38.62 11.45 -5.41
CA ALA A 46 38.26 10.07 -5.17
C ALA A 46 37.41 9.95 -3.88
N ALA A 47 36.31 9.22 -3.95
CA ALA A 47 35.54 8.83 -2.78
C ALA A 47 36.15 7.60 -2.12
N GLU A 48 36.11 7.55 -0.78
CA GLU A 48 36.61 6.43 0.01
C GLU A 48 35.50 5.86 0.87
N ILE A 49 35.45 4.54 0.94
CA ILE A 49 34.55 3.82 1.83
C ILE A 49 35.30 2.71 2.55
N ALA A 50 35.10 2.61 3.85
CA ALA A 50 35.65 1.53 4.66
C ALA A 50 34.55 0.50 4.95
N VAL A 51 34.79 -0.75 4.58
CA VAL A 51 33.88 -1.88 4.83
C VAL A 51 34.69 -3.00 5.47
N GLU A 52 34.29 -3.43 6.67
CA GLU A 52 34.94 -4.52 7.42
C GLU A 52 36.48 -4.36 7.54
N GLY A 53 36.93 -3.14 7.78
CA GLY A 53 38.39 -2.84 7.91
C GLY A 53 39.15 -2.69 6.59
N THR A 54 38.50 -2.86 5.45
CA THR A 54 39.13 -2.63 4.12
C THR A 54 38.60 -1.33 3.54
N THR A 55 39.51 -0.46 3.11
CA THR A 55 39.19 0.81 2.46
C THR A 55 39.17 0.66 0.95
N TYR A 56 38.04 0.98 0.35
CA TYR A 56 37.85 1.04 -1.10
C TYR A 56 37.90 2.51 -1.57
N ARG A 57 38.53 2.75 -2.70
CA ARG A 57 38.72 4.10 -3.25
C ARG A 57 38.29 4.14 -4.71
N THR A 58 37.51 5.15 -5.10
CA THR A 58 37.19 5.40 -6.50
C THR A 58 38.33 6.13 -7.21
N LYS A 59 38.28 6.17 -8.55
CA LYS A 59 39.16 7.09 -9.31
C LYS A 59 38.57 8.50 -9.24
N PRO A 60 39.41 9.56 -9.27
CA PRO A 60 38.95 10.92 -9.44
C PRO A 60 38.17 11.08 -10.76
N LEU A 61 37.15 11.95 -10.77
CA LEU A 61 36.37 12.27 -11.96
C LEU A 61 36.68 13.70 -12.42
N ALA A 62 37.19 13.86 -13.63
CA ALA A 62 37.40 15.16 -14.25
C ALA A 62 36.12 15.59 -15.00
N ILE A 63 35.67 16.82 -14.75
CA ILE A 63 34.46 17.41 -15.34
C ILE A 63 34.87 18.74 -15.97
N GLU A 64 34.54 18.93 -17.25
CA GLU A 64 34.69 20.20 -17.94
C GLU A 64 33.38 21.01 -17.79
N VAL A 65 33.45 22.14 -17.14
CA VAL A 65 32.34 23.08 -16.96
C VAL A 65 32.42 24.13 -18.04
N VAL A 66 31.39 24.24 -18.87
CA VAL A 66 31.29 25.24 -19.95
C VAL A 66 30.32 26.36 -19.56
N ASP A 67 30.61 27.59 -19.98
CA ASP A 67 29.73 28.74 -19.76
C ASP A 67 28.43 28.61 -20.54
N GLU A 68 27.30 29.02 -19.95
CA GLU A 68 25.95 28.94 -20.50
C GLU A 68 25.76 29.68 -21.85
N GLY A 69 26.74 30.49 -22.25
CA GLY A 69 26.73 31.25 -23.52
C GLY A 69 27.58 30.64 -24.62
N LYS A 70 28.35 29.58 -24.38
CA LYS A 70 29.17 28.87 -25.35
C LYS A 70 28.78 27.45 -25.61
N ALA A 71 27.50 27.20 -25.97
CA ALA A 71 27.15 25.99 -26.68
C ALA A 71 27.84 26.05 -28.05
N PRO A 72 28.60 25.04 -28.50
CA PRO A 72 29.29 25.07 -29.79
C PRO A 72 28.22 25.02 -30.91
N GLY A 73 27.84 26.19 -31.37
CA GLY A 73 27.19 26.37 -32.68
C GLY A 73 28.24 26.34 -33.78
N GLY A 74 28.05 25.51 -34.76
CA GLY A 74 28.95 25.02 -35.78
C GLY A 74 29.86 25.98 -36.48
N GLY A 75 31.02 25.42 -36.91
CA GLY A 75 31.82 25.86 -38.03
C GLY A 75 33.28 26.02 -37.74
N GLY A 76 34.14 25.16 -38.29
CA GLY A 76 35.57 25.44 -38.49
C GLY A 76 36.49 24.24 -38.20
N SER A 77 36.96 23.62 -39.26
CA SER A 77 37.95 22.55 -39.32
C SER A 77 39.20 22.77 -38.47
N ALA A 78 39.57 21.80 -37.67
CA ALA A 78 40.96 21.41 -37.44
C ALA A 78 41.04 19.97 -36.96
N ALA A 79 41.92 19.23 -37.60
CA ALA A 79 42.12 17.79 -37.46
C ALA A 79 42.62 17.35 -36.08
N GLY A 80 42.17 16.16 -35.68
CA GLY A 80 42.90 15.33 -34.72
C GLY A 80 42.07 14.95 -33.45
N GLY A 81 41.41 13.82 -33.48
CA GLY A 81 41.00 13.08 -32.29
C GLY A 81 39.59 13.34 -31.82
N GLN A 82 38.69 12.50 -32.28
CA GLN A 82 37.63 11.79 -31.52
C GLN A 82 36.54 11.21 -32.42
N PRO A 83 36.75 10.04 -33.05
CA PRO A 83 35.65 9.25 -33.63
C PRO A 83 34.74 8.64 -32.56
N GLN A 84 35.29 8.19 -31.41
CA GLN A 84 34.57 7.41 -30.41
C GLN A 84 33.37 8.13 -29.76
N ARG A 85 33.50 9.41 -29.36
CA ARG A 85 32.41 10.12 -28.64
C ARG A 85 31.21 10.46 -29.53
N ARG A 86 31.43 10.61 -30.84
CA ARG A 86 30.34 10.87 -31.81
C ARG A 86 29.60 9.59 -32.18
N GLU A 87 30.30 8.46 -32.11
CA GLU A 87 29.73 7.12 -32.41
C GLU A 87 28.96 6.55 -31.22
N GLU A 88 29.44 6.72 -29.98
CA GLU A 88 28.72 6.39 -28.77
C GLU A 88 27.38 7.15 -28.69
N ALA A 89 27.40 8.46 -28.96
CA ALA A 89 26.17 9.28 -29.02
C ALA A 89 25.20 8.83 -30.15
N SER A 90 25.73 8.33 -31.28
CA SER A 90 24.89 7.82 -32.37
C SER A 90 24.31 6.45 -32.05
N SER A 91 25.04 5.59 -31.36
CA SER A 91 24.59 4.27 -30.92
C SER A 91 23.55 4.37 -29.79
N GLU A 92 23.75 5.28 -28.86
CA GLU A 92 22.79 5.58 -27.79
C GLU A 92 21.49 6.15 -28.34
N SER A 93 21.56 7.09 -29.28
CA SER A 93 20.39 7.63 -30.00
C SER A 93 19.64 6.55 -30.77
N ALA A 94 20.38 5.62 -31.41
CA ALA A 94 19.81 4.47 -32.09
C ALA A 94 19.15 3.50 -31.10
N ALA A 95 19.71 3.29 -29.92
CA ALA A 95 19.12 2.48 -28.87
C ALA A 95 17.82 3.14 -28.34
N GLN A 96 17.83 4.44 -28.10
CA GLN A 96 16.64 5.20 -27.68
C GLN A 96 15.50 5.11 -28.67
N SER A 97 15.79 5.11 -29.96
CA SER A 97 14.78 5.00 -31.04
C SER A 97 14.16 3.61 -31.17
N LYS A 98 14.84 2.56 -30.68
CA LYS A 98 14.34 1.18 -30.69
C LYS A 98 13.25 0.89 -29.67
N VAL A 99 13.07 1.73 -28.66
CA VAL A 99 12.00 1.58 -27.67
C VAL A 99 10.86 2.51 -28.06
N ALA A 100 9.81 1.98 -28.63
CA ALA A 100 8.61 2.74 -28.95
C ALA A 100 7.85 3.17 -27.68
N LYS A 101 7.05 4.24 -27.81
CA LYS A 101 6.27 4.75 -26.64
C LYS A 101 5.30 3.72 -26.06
N ASP A 102 4.83 2.81 -26.89
CA ASP A 102 3.88 1.77 -26.50
C ASP A 102 4.54 0.41 -26.22
N ASP A 103 5.88 0.32 -26.21
CA ASP A 103 6.58 -0.88 -25.78
C ASP A 103 6.57 -1.07 -24.27
N ILE A 104 6.37 0.02 -23.54
CA ILE A 104 6.26 0.00 -22.08
C ILE A 104 5.10 0.88 -21.67
N LEU A 105 4.09 0.29 -21.01
CA LEU A 105 2.90 1.00 -20.54
C LEU A 105 2.68 0.72 -19.07
N LEU A 106 2.32 1.76 -18.32
CA LEU A 106 1.86 1.63 -16.94
C LEU A 106 0.35 1.91 -16.91
N ARG A 107 -0.42 1.01 -16.32
CA ARG A 107 -1.87 1.14 -16.26
C ARG A 107 -2.39 1.10 -14.84
N ALA A 108 -3.33 1.99 -14.52
CA ALA A 108 -4.15 1.93 -13.32
C ALA A 108 -5.47 1.23 -13.70
N ILE A 109 -5.70 0.06 -13.15
CA ILE A 109 -6.88 -0.77 -13.44
C ILE A 109 -7.74 -0.81 -12.18
N VAL A 110 -8.94 -0.25 -12.25
CA VAL A 110 -9.91 -0.30 -11.15
C VAL A 110 -10.88 -1.46 -11.36
N SER A 111 -11.19 -2.19 -10.30
CA SER A 111 -12.11 -3.33 -10.37
C SER A 111 -13.55 -2.90 -10.64
N ARG A 112 -13.92 -1.67 -10.24
CA ARG A 112 -15.23 -1.08 -10.45
C ARG A 112 -15.10 0.44 -10.60
N THR A 113 -15.89 1.02 -11.50
CA THR A 113 -15.94 2.47 -11.72
C THR A 113 -17.09 3.15 -10.96
N SER A 114 -17.99 2.37 -10.36
CA SER A 114 -19.10 2.86 -9.54
C SER A 114 -19.32 1.94 -8.34
N VAL A 115 -19.31 2.52 -7.15
CA VAL A 115 -19.46 1.84 -5.85
C VAL A 115 -20.26 2.70 -4.89
N PHE A 116 -20.75 2.13 -3.79
CA PHE A 116 -21.32 2.89 -2.69
C PHE A 116 -20.22 3.38 -1.74
N LYS A 117 -20.53 4.44 -0.97
CA LYS A 117 -19.64 4.88 0.13
C LYS A 117 -19.38 3.70 1.08
N GLY A 118 -18.11 3.44 1.38
CA GLY A 118 -17.68 2.32 2.24
C GLY A 118 -17.61 0.96 1.53
N GLU A 119 -18.09 0.84 0.29
CA GLU A 119 -17.95 -0.39 -0.50
C GLU A 119 -16.53 -0.50 -1.08
N PRO A 120 -15.81 -1.63 -0.86
CA PRO A 120 -14.44 -1.76 -1.34
C PRO A 120 -14.36 -1.87 -2.86
N LEU A 121 -13.30 -1.28 -3.41
CA LEU A 121 -12.83 -1.52 -4.76
C LEU A 121 -11.33 -1.73 -4.77
N ARG A 122 -10.84 -2.46 -5.75
CA ARG A 122 -9.42 -2.70 -5.94
C ARG A 122 -8.87 -1.82 -7.05
N VAL A 123 -7.67 -1.26 -6.84
CA VAL A 123 -6.87 -0.65 -7.89
C VAL A 123 -5.56 -1.43 -8.03
N THR A 124 -5.25 -1.81 -9.26
CA THR A 124 -4.03 -2.51 -9.62
C THR A 124 -3.22 -1.63 -10.56
N PHE A 125 -1.98 -1.32 -10.17
CA PHE A 125 -1.01 -0.69 -11.04
C PHE A 125 -0.21 -1.79 -11.73
N LYS A 126 -0.40 -1.93 -13.04
CA LYS A 126 0.15 -3.02 -13.83
C LYS A 126 1.04 -2.47 -14.94
N LEU A 127 2.24 -2.99 -15.00
CA LEU A 127 3.21 -2.67 -16.05
C LEU A 127 3.08 -3.67 -17.19
N TYR A 128 3.13 -3.17 -18.41
CA TYR A 128 3.06 -3.91 -19.66
C TYR A 128 4.37 -3.68 -20.42
N GLU A 129 5.09 -4.74 -20.72
CA GLU A 129 6.43 -4.70 -21.29
C GLU A 129 6.49 -5.55 -22.58
N ARG A 130 7.04 -4.99 -23.64
CA ARG A 130 7.36 -5.69 -24.90
C ARG A 130 8.86 -5.79 -25.17
N VAL A 131 9.62 -5.07 -24.36
CA VAL A 131 11.09 -5.07 -24.37
C VAL A 131 11.59 -5.52 -23.02
N PRO A 132 12.78 -6.14 -22.91
CA PRO A 132 13.38 -6.50 -21.65
C PRO A 132 13.55 -5.27 -20.74
N VAL A 133 13.12 -5.38 -19.49
CA VAL A 133 13.26 -4.36 -18.47
C VAL A 133 14.20 -4.87 -17.38
N VAL A 134 15.19 -4.06 -17.02
CA VAL A 134 16.25 -4.39 -16.04
C VAL A 134 16.17 -3.60 -14.76
N GLY A 135 15.28 -2.59 -14.68
CA GLY A 135 15.12 -1.80 -13.45
C GLY A 135 13.97 -0.81 -13.49
N TYR A 136 13.62 -0.35 -12.29
CA TYR A 136 12.57 0.64 -12.06
C TYR A 136 13.10 1.69 -11.08
N ASN A 137 12.94 2.98 -11.40
CA ASN A 137 13.39 4.10 -10.59
C ASN A 137 12.28 5.15 -10.44
N ASP A 138 12.43 6.05 -9.48
CA ASP A 138 11.56 7.22 -9.28
C ASP A 138 10.05 6.89 -9.22
N VAL A 139 9.70 5.77 -8.58
CA VAL A 139 8.32 5.33 -8.49
C VAL A 139 7.55 6.18 -7.47
N LYS A 140 6.51 6.88 -7.95
CA LYS A 140 5.64 7.73 -7.11
C LYS A 140 4.20 7.24 -7.22
N PHE A 141 3.71 6.61 -6.14
CA PHE A 141 2.30 6.23 -6.03
C PHE A 141 1.45 7.40 -5.51
N PRO A 142 0.16 7.49 -5.91
CA PRO A 142 -0.72 8.57 -5.48
C PRO A 142 -1.13 8.44 -4.02
N SER A 143 -1.47 9.57 -3.42
CA SER A 143 -2.21 9.63 -2.17
C SER A 143 -3.70 9.51 -2.46
N PHE A 144 -4.34 8.42 -2.21
CA PHE A 144 -5.74 8.14 -2.54
C PHE A 144 -6.73 9.07 -1.82
N ASN A 145 -6.80 10.35 -2.25
CA ASN A 145 -7.66 11.36 -1.63
C ASN A 145 -9.14 10.94 -1.68
N GLY A 146 -9.81 10.99 -0.53
CA GLY A 146 -11.20 10.55 -0.39
C GLY A 146 -11.39 9.06 -0.20
N PHE A 147 -10.31 8.27 -0.18
CA PHE A 147 -10.32 6.84 0.13
C PHE A 147 -9.49 6.54 1.37
N TRP A 148 -9.89 5.53 2.10
CA TRP A 148 -8.99 4.78 2.95
C TRP A 148 -8.36 3.67 2.11
N ALA A 149 -7.04 3.54 2.13
CA ALA A 149 -6.28 2.64 1.26
C ALA A 149 -5.51 1.62 2.08
N GLN A 150 -5.63 0.37 1.70
CA GLN A 150 -4.85 -0.74 2.22
C GLN A 150 -4.01 -1.33 1.09
N GLU A 151 -2.69 -1.31 1.24
CA GLU A 151 -1.80 -1.97 0.30
C GLU A 151 -1.92 -3.49 0.41
N LEU A 152 -1.98 -4.16 -0.73
CA LEU A 152 -1.99 -5.62 -0.82
C LEU A 152 -0.58 -6.14 -1.11
N ASN A 153 -0.25 -7.30 -0.56
CA ASN A 153 1.04 -7.93 -0.84
C ASN A 153 1.08 -8.42 -2.29
N THR A 154 2.04 -7.91 -3.06
CA THR A 154 2.29 -8.28 -4.46
C THR A 154 3.64 -8.96 -4.68
N GLU A 155 4.36 -9.34 -3.62
CA GLU A 155 5.70 -9.96 -3.71
C GLU A 155 5.69 -11.27 -4.52
N ASN A 156 4.58 -12.01 -4.49
CA ASN A 156 4.39 -13.24 -5.23
C ASN A 156 3.71 -13.05 -6.59
N ALA A 157 3.55 -11.81 -7.05
CA ALA A 157 2.95 -11.54 -8.34
C ALA A 157 3.83 -12.11 -9.46
N ARG A 158 3.25 -12.96 -10.30
CA ARG A 158 3.94 -13.58 -11.43
C ARG A 158 3.81 -12.71 -12.67
N ARG A 159 4.79 -12.80 -13.54
CA ARG A 159 4.66 -12.26 -14.89
C ARG A 159 3.65 -13.08 -15.67
N GLU A 160 2.77 -12.40 -16.39
CA GLU A 160 1.72 -12.97 -17.23
C GLU A 160 1.83 -12.42 -18.64
N ARG A 161 1.26 -13.11 -19.60
CA ARG A 161 1.15 -12.59 -20.96
C ARG A 161 -0.28 -12.14 -21.24
N GLU A 162 -0.41 -10.88 -21.64
CA GLU A 162 -1.70 -10.28 -21.99
C GLU A 162 -1.66 -9.59 -23.35
N THR A 163 -2.79 -9.64 -24.05
CA THR A 163 -2.97 -8.86 -25.27
C THR A 163 -3.68 -7.55 -24.94
N PHE A 164 -3.07 -6.43 -25.30
CA PHE A 164 -3.64 -5.11 -25.15
C PHE A 164 -3.46 -4.31 -26.46
N ASN A 165 -4.55 -3.71 -26.98
CA ASN A 165 -4.56 -2.98 -28.25
C ASN A 165 -3.92 -3.77 -29.41
N GLY A 166 -4.20 -5.07 -29.50
CA GLY A 166 -3.69 -5.96 -30.57
C GLY A 166 -2.21 -6.33 -30.43
N LYS A 167 -1.53 -5.95 -29.35
CA LYS A 167 -0.13 -6.28 -29.08
C LYS A 167 -0.03 -7.17 -27.84
N VAL A 168 0.90 -8.13 -27.87
CA VAL A 168 1.19 -9.02 -26.76
C VAL A 168 2.26 -8.40 -25.85
N TYR A 169 2.00 -8.36 -24.56
CA TYR A 169 2.90 -7.84 -23.54
C TYR A 169 3.19 -8.91 -22.48
N GLU A 170 4.37 -8.87 -21.93
CA GLU A 170 4.60 -9.43 -20.60
C GLU A 170 4.13 -8.39 -19.58
N THR A 171 3.36 -8.83 -18.57
CA THR A 171 2.77 -7.93 -17.59
C THR A 171 3.24 -8.28 -16.19
N LEU A 172 3.41 -7.24 -15.36
CA LEU A 172 3.79 -7.36 -13.96
C LEU A 172 2.91 -6.44 -13.12
N VAL A 173 2.34 -6.97 -12.05
CA VAL A 173 1.66 -6.15 -11.04
C VAL A 173 2.73 -5.41 -10.22
N ALA A 174 2.81 -4.10 -10.40
CA ALA A 174 3.74 -3.25 -9.68
C ALA A 174 3.27 -3.02 -8.24
N LYS A 175 1.98 -2.67 -8.07
CA LYS A 175 1.31 -2.53 -6.76
C LYS A 175 -0.19 -2.71 -6.89
N GLU A 176 -0.79 -3.09 -5.77
CA GLU A 176 -2.22 -3.29 -5.67
C GLU A 176 -2.73 -2.73 -4.35
N TYR A 177 -3.87 -2.03 -4.39
CA TYR A 177 -4.51 -1.47 -3.21
C TYR A 177 -5.98 -1.83 -3.17
N LEU A 178 -6.47 -2.08 -1.97
CA LEU A 178 -7.88 -2.12 -1.65
C LEU A 178 -8.29 -0.74 -1.14
N LEU A 179 -9.26 -0.12 -1.78
CA LEU A 179 -9.72 1.24 -1.47
C LEU A 179 -11.14 1.21 -0.93
N TYR A 180 -11.39 1.96 0.14
CA TYR A 180 -12.70 2.20 0.72
C TYR A 180 -13.06 3.68 0.61
N PRO A 181 -14.00 4.08 -0.25
CA PRO A 181 -14.37 5.48 -0.41
C PRO A 181 -15.02 6.02 0.86
N GLN A 182 -14.51 7.16 1.34
CA GLN A 182 -14.99 7.84 2.54
C GLN A 182 -15.94 9.00 2.21
N GLN A 183 -15.96 9.44 0.96
CA GLN A 183 -16.75 10.56 0.46
C GLN A 183 -17.62 10.11 -0.69
N VAL A 184 -18.75 10.78 -0.91
CA VAL A 184 -19.62 10.59 -2.07
C VAL A 184 -19.23 11.51 -3.22
N GLY A 185 -19.58 11.13 -4.44
CA GLY A 185 -19.30 11.90 -5.65
C GLY A 185 -18.22 11.28 -6.52
N SER A 186 -17.63 12.07 -7.37
CA SER A 186 -16.59 11.63 -8.29
C SER A 186 -15.22 11.71 -7.62
N LEU A 187 -14.66 10.57 -7.24
CA LEU A 187 -13.31 10.49 -6.66
C LEU A 187 -12.31 10.10 -7.74
N THR A 188 -11.14 10.71 -7.69
CA THR A 188 -10.06 10.50 -8.66
C THR A 188 -8.89 9.79 -8.02
N ILE A 189 -8.39 8.79 -8.72
CA ILE A 189 -7.11 8.15 -8.44
C ILE A 189 -6.10 8.76 -9.41
N ASP A 190 -5.15 9.52 -8.87
CA ASP A 190 -4.14 10.21 -9.66
C ASP A 190 -3.16 9.23 -10.30
N PRO A 191 -2.49 9.65 -11.38
CA PRO A 191 -1.50 8.83 -12.06
C PRO A 191 -0.34 8.41 -11.18
N VAL A 192 0.22 7.23 -11.46
CA VAL A 192 1.55 6.81 -10.99
C VAL A 192 2.57 7.20 -12.03
N ASP A 193 3.67 7.77 -11.58
CA ASP A 193 4.85 8.04 -12.39
C ASP A 193 5.97 7.08 -12.01
N MET A 194 6.70 6.57 -13.01
CA MET A 194 7.93 5.81 -12.79
C MET A 194 8.88 5.93 -13.98
N THR A 195 10.17 5.71 -13.72
CA THR A 195 11.19 5.55 -14.74
C THR A 195 11.50 4.07 -14.88
N VAL A 196 11.27 3.50 -16.06
CA VAL A 196 11.57 2.10 -16.40
C VAL A 196 12.85 2.06 -17.21
N VAL A 197 13.78 1.17 -16.86
CA VAL A 197 15.04 1.01 -17.60
C VAL A 197 14.91 -0.18 -18.55
N ALA A 198 14.70 0.11 -19.83
CA ALA A 198 14.65 -0.89 -20.89
C ALA A 198 16.05 -1.30 -21.33
N GLN A 199 16.25 -2.58 -21.61
CA GLN A 199 17.49 -3.09 -22.17
C GLN A 199 17.34 -3.32 -23.67
N VAL A 200 18.22 -2.71 -24.48
CA VAL A 200 18.16 -2.79 -25.94
C VAL A 200 19.50 -3.24 -26.49
N VAL A 201 19.45 -4.16 -27.42
CA VAL A 201 20.63 -4.63 -28.16
C VAL A 201 20.70 -3.91 -29.51
N VAL A 202 21.81 -3.22 -29.76
CA VAL A 202 22.11 -2.56 -31.03
C VAL A 202 23.28 -3.29 -31.70
N GLN A 203 23.23 -3.46 -32.99
CA GLN A 203 24.41 -3.95 -33.72
C GLN A 203 25.45 -2.84 -33.76
N SER A 204 26.66 -3.11 -33.26
CA SER A 204 27.77 -2.21 -33.41
C SER A 204 28.11 -2.02 -34.90
N ARG A 205 28.32 -0.76 -35.32
CA ARG A 205 28.74 -0.46 -36.69
C ARG A 205 30.18 -0.87 -36.96
N HIS A 206 30.94 -1.16 -35.92
CA HIS A 206 32.31 -1.73 -36.01
C HIS A 206 32.22 -3.25 -36.00
N ALA A 207 31.73 -3.81 -37.08
CA ALA A 207 31.92 -5.23 -37.33
C ALA A 207 33.39 -5.42 -37.73
N ASP A 208 34.18 -6.03 -36.83
CA ASP A 208 35.49 -6.54 -37.22
C ASP A 208 35.23 -7.64 -38.27
N PRO A 209 35.80 -7.48 -39.51
CA PRO A 209 35.54 -8.46 -40.58
C PRO A 209 35.97 -9.89 -40.21
N PHE A 210 36.77 -10.06 -39.14
CA PHE A 210 37.32 -11.34 -38.68
C PHE A 210 36.62 -11.97 -37.53
N PHE A 211 35.91 -11.18 -36.65
CA PHE A 211 35.29 -11.66 -35.41
C PHE A 211 33.76 -11.55 -35.36
N GLY A 212 33.10 -11.16 -36.46
CA GLY A 212 31.64 -11.02 -36.51
C GLY A 212 31.14 -9.72 -35.84
N GLY A 213 29.98 -9.23 -36.27
CA GLY A 213 29.39 -7.98 -35.79
C GLY A 213 29.18 -7.95 -34.27
N GLY A 214 29.81 -7.02 -33.59
CA GLY A 214 29.62 -6.79 -32.16
C GLY A 214 28.18 -6.38 -31.84
N ARG A 215 27.64 -6.90 -30.75
CA ARG A 215 26.35 -6.46 -30.18
C ARG A 215 26.62 -5.62 -28.95
N GLU A 216 26.10 -4.42 -28.92
CA GLU A 216 26.17 -3.52 -27.79
C GLU A 216 24.83 -3.51 -27.06
N VAL A 217 24.88 -3.53 -25.73
CA VAL A 217 23.69 -3.52 -24.87
C VAL A 217 23.58 -2.15 -24.23
N PHE A 218 22.45 -1.49 -24.45
CA PHE A 218 22.15 -0.18 -23.89
C PHE A 218 21.00 -0.26 -22.89
N ASN A 219 21.15 0.45 -21.79
CA ASN A 219 20.10 0.65 -20.80
C ASN A 219 19.41 1.99 -21.08
N VAL A 220 18.19 1.95 -21.55
CA VAL A 220 17.42 3.13 -21.99
C VAL A 220 16.38 3.47 -20.95
N PRO A 221 16.52 4.57 -20.18
CA PRO A 221 15.50 5.01 -19.24
C PRO A 221 14.29 5.58 -19.99
N ARG A 222 13.09 5.16 -19.56
CA ARG A 222 11.80 5.62 -20.09
C ARG A 222 10.90 6.04 -18.94
N LYS A 223 10.44 7.30 -18.97
CA LYS A 223 9.39 7.77 -18.08
C LYS A 223 8.05 7.25 -18.59
N VAL A 224 7.33 6.56 -17.72
CA VAL A 224 5.97 6.07 -17.98
C VAL A 224 5.04 6.58 -16.90
N GLN A 225 3.80 6.86 -17.30
CA GLN A 225 2.77 7.36 -16.41
C GLN A 225 1.48 6.57 -16.65
N SER A 226 0.80 6.19 -15.57
CA SER A 226 -0.52 5.59 -15.71
C SER A 226 -1.56 6.66 -16.06
N GLN A 227 -2.67 6.24 -16.64
CA GLN A 227 -3.81 7.13 -16.79
C GLN A 227 -4.47 7.38 -15.42
N ARG A 228 -5.12 8.54 -15.31
CA ARG A 228 -6.02 8.85 -14.21
C ARG A 228 -7.22 7.92 -14.25
N ALA A 229 -7.66 7.43 -13.09
CA ALA A 229 -8.89 6.66 -12.97
C ALA A 229 -9.92 7.43 -12.12
N THR A 230 -11.18 7.38 -12.52
CA THR A 230 -12.28 8.04 -11.81
C THR A 230 -13.28 7.00 -11.32
N VAL A 231 -13.70 7.13 -10.08
CA VAL A 231 -14.69 6.27 -9.43
C VAL A 231 -15.88 7.11 -8.99
N GLN A 232 -17.07 6.73 -9.42
CA GLN A 232 -18.34 7.33 -8.98
C GLN A 232 -18.79 6.68 -7.68
N VAL A 233 -18.77 7.43 -6.60
CA VAL A 233 -19.18 6.96 -5.28
C VAL A 233 -20.59 7.42 -4.99
N LYS A 234 -21.51 6.46 -4.89
CA LYS A 234 -22.93 6.66 -4.59
C LYS A 234 -23.12 6.86 -3.08
N ALA A 235 -24.04 7.75 -2.71
CA ALA A 235 -24.53 7.81 -1.36
C ALA A 235 -25.28 6.51 -1.00
N LEU A 236 -25.23 6.13 0.27
CA LEU A 236 -26.12 5.08 0.77
C LEU A 236 -27.58 5.54 0.70
N PRO A 237 -28.54 4.65 0.45
CA PRO A 237 -29.95 5.01 0.43
C PRO A 237 -30.41 5.69 1.73
N ALA A 238 -31.40 6.56 1.64
CA ALA A 238 -32.03 7.16 2.80
C ALA A 238 -32.80 6.09 3.62
N GLY A 239 -33.08 6.39 4.90
CA GLY A 239 -33.83 5.49 5.78
C GLY A 239 -32.95 4.45 6.47
N ALA A 240 -31.68 4.74 6.72
CA ALA A 240 -30.81 3.89 7.52
C ALA A 240 -31.43 3.67 8.94
N PRO A 241 -31.54 2.42 9.43
CA PRO A 241 -31.97 2.14 10.80
C PRO A 241 -31.04 2.79 11.85
N ALA A 242 -31.57 3.06 13.05
CA ALA A 242 -30.80 3.69 14.13
C ALA A 242 -29.57 2.89 14.57
N SER A 243 -29.58 1.57 14.39
CA SER A 243 -28.45 0.67 14.67
C SER A 243 -27.39 0.63 13.56
N PHE A 244 -27.56 1.41 12.48
CA PHE A 244 -26.56 1.51 11.42
C PHE A 244 -25.42 2.45 11.81
N SER A 245 -24.21 1.94 11.86
CA SER A 245 -23.00 2.69 12.22
C SER A 245 -21.95 2.79 11.09
N GLY A 246 -22.37 2.52 9.82
CA GLY A 246 -21.48 2.65 8.66
C GLY A 246 -20.88 1.33 8.15
N ALA A 247 -21.35 0.18 8.63
CA ALA A 247 -20.92 -1.12 8.14
C ALA A 247 -21.47 -1.37 6.72
N VAL A 248 -20.57 -1.64 5.76
CA VAL A 248 -20.93 -1.92 4.35
C VAL A 248 -20.28 -3.23 3.93
N GLY A 249 -21.08 -4.19 3.49
CA GLY A 249 -20.61 -5.51 3.12
C GLY A 249 -21.66 -6.59 3.35
N ASN A 250 -21.19 -7.78 3.72
CA ASN A 250 -22.04 -8.91 4.10
C ASN A 250 -21.52 -9.47 5.42
N PHE A 251 -22.35 -9.44 6.46
CA PHE A 251 -21.94 -9.77 7.82
C PHE A 251 -22.92 -10.71 8.50
N THR A 252 -22.40 -11.45 9.47
CA THR A 252 -23.15 -12.26 10.45
C THR A 252 -22.83 -11.75 11.85
N MET A 253 -23.74 -11.99 12.79
CA MET A 253 -23.56 -11.65 14.18
C MET A 253 -23.84 -12.87 15.06
N ASP A 254 -22.86 -13.22 15.89
CA ASP A 254 -23.01 -14.20 16.95
C ASP A 254 -22.92 -13.50 18.30
N THR A 255 -23.77 -13.91 19.23
CA THR A 255 -23.81 -13.36 20.57
C THR A 255 -23.69 -14.48 21.61
N GLN A 256 -22.79 -14.27 22.57
CA GLN A 256 -22.66 -15.14 23.73
C GLN A 256 -23.04 -14.35 24.96
N PHE A 257 -24.06 -14.83 25.63
CA PHE A 257 -24.53 -14.25 26.89
C PHE A 257 -23.93 -15.01 28.07
N PRO A 258 -23.79 -14.34 29.23
CA PRO A 258 -23.44 -15.02 30.47
C PRO A 258 -24.56 -16.00 30.89
N SER A 259 -24.37 -16.69 32.01
CA SER A 259 -25.43 -17.50 32.60
C SER A 259 -26.71 -16.65 32.82
N GLU A 260 -27.89 -17.24 32.61
CA GLU A 260 -29.16 -16.56 32.87
C GLU A 260 -29.32 -16.14 34.34
N ARG A 261 -28.61 -16.81 35.25
CA ARG A 261 -28.54 -16.46 36.69
C ARG A 261 -27.16 -15.94 37.07
N ILE A 262 -27.13 -14.75 37.64
CA ILE A 262 -25.91 -14.06 38.05
C ILE A 262 -26.13 -13.52 39.48
N ALA A 263 -25.16 -13.70 40.39
CA ALA A 263 -25.25 -13.10 41.70
C ALA A 263 -25.07 -11.58 41.63
N ALA A 264 -25.79 -10.81 42.40
CA ALA A 264 -25.61 -9.38 42.52
C ALA A 264 -24.13 -9.10 42.90
N ASN A 265 -23.58 -7.96 42.42
CA ASN A 265 -22.18 -7.55 42.61
C ASN A 265 -21.13 -8.49 41.97
N SER A 266 -21.52 -9.50 41.22
CA SER A 266 -20.58 -10.30 40.43
C SER A 266 -20.42 -9.76 39.03
N GLY A 267 -19.21 -9.89 38.46
CA GLY A 267 -18.89 -9.48 37.10
C GLY A 267 -19.42 -10.49 36.08
N ALA A 268 -20.00 -9.98 35.00
CA ALA A 268 -20.44 -10.78 33.85
C ALA A 268 -20.03 -10.10 32.53
N THR A 269 -20.04 -10.85 31.45
CA THR A 269 -19.62 -10.33 30.14
C THR A 269 -20.58 -10.83 29.06
N VAL A 270 -21.05 -9.92 28.21
CA VAL A 270 -21.68 -10.25 26.93
C VAL A 270 -20.64 -10.15 25.84
N THR A 271 -20.59 -11.14 24.96
CA THR A 271 -19.68 -11.13 23.81
C THR A 271 -20.50 -11.06 22.51
N VAL A 272 -20.16 -10.09 21.66
CA VAL A 272 -20.74 -9.94 20.32
C VAL A 272 -19.62 -10.10 19.29
N LYS A 273 -19.78 -11.06 18.40
CA LYS A 273 -18.83 -11.31 17.31
C LYS A 273 -19.50 -11.00 15.98
N ILE A 274 -18.93 -10.04 15.25
CA ILE A 274 -19.34 -9.68 13.89
C ILE A 274 -18.33 -10.30 12.93
N SER A 275 -18.78 -11.20 12.07
CA SER A 275 -17.94 -11.89 11.07
C SER A 275 -18.45 -11.59 9.67
N GLY A 276 -17.55 -11.53 8.68
CA GLY A 276 -18.00 -11.33 7.30
C GLY A 276 -16.95 -10.70 6.38
N THR A 277 -17.44 -10.09 5.31
CA THR A 277 -16.63 -9.44 4.28
C THR A 277 -17.15 -8.03 4.00
N GLY A 278 -16.25 -7.07 3.82
CA GLY A 278 -16.63 -5.67 3.57
C GLY A 278 -15.67 -4.71 4.26
N ASN A 279 -16.21 -3.61 4.78
CA ASN A 279 -15.42 -2.63 5.53
C ASN A 279 -15.27 -3.00 7.02
N LEU A 280 -14.96 -4.26 7.30
CA LEU A 280 -14.94 -4.84 8.65
C LEU A 280 -14.09 -4.06 9.65
N THR A 281 -12.98 -3.47 9.20
CA THR A 281 -12.11 -2.61 10.02
C THR A 281 -12.85 -1.40 10.63
N PHE A 282 -13.91 -0.93 9.97
CA PHE A 282 -14.69 0.23 10.43
C PHE A 282 -15.96 -0.15 11.21
N VAL A 283 -16.24 -1.45 11.38
CA VAL A 283 -17.39 -1.90 12.14
C VAL A 283 -17.23 -1.51 13.61
N GLN A 284 -18.18 -0.76 14.13
CA GLN A 284 -18.21 -0.31 15.51
C GLN A 284 -18.95 -1.32 16.40
N ALA A 285 -18.66 -1.25 17.70
CA ALA A 285 -19.34 -2.06 18.70
C ALA A 285 -20.87 -1.77 18.70
N PRO A 286 -21.73 -2.79 18.49
CA PRO A 286 -23.16 -2.61 18.64
C PRO A 286 -23.53 -2.13 20.05
N LYS A 287 -24.61 -1.36 20.16
CA LYS A 287 -25.07 -0.91 21.46
C LYS A 287 -25.65 -2.10 22.26
N LEU A 288 -25.15 -2.33 23.48
CA LEU A 288 -25.73 -3.26 24.42
C LEU A 288 -26.77 -2.52 25.29
N PRO A 289 -28.08 -2.83 25.20
CA PRO A 289 -29.13 -2.09 25.87
C PRO A 289 -29.33 -2.61 27.31
N LEU A 290 -28.35 -2.44 28.19
CA LEU A 290 -28.47 -2.81 29.61
C LEU A 290 -29.25 -1.72 30.36
N PRO A 291 -30.08 -2.13 31.41
CA PRO A 291 -30.71 -1.21 32.32
C PRO A 291 -29.72 -0.31 33.07
N THR A 292 -30.17 0.84 33.53
CA THR A 292 -29.32 1.81 34.27
C THR A 292 -28.80 1.29 35.62
N SER A 293 -29.42 0.25 36.17
CA SER A 293 -28.98 -0.45 37.39
C SER A 293 -27.73 -1.32 37.15
N PHE A 294 -27.29 -1.47 35.91
CA PHE A 294 -26.09 -2.24 35.56
C PHE A 294 -24.93 -1.28 35.34
N GLU A 295 -23.85 -1.50 36.07
CA GLU A 295 -22.59 -0.77 35.86
C GLU A 295 -21.87 -1.39 34.65
N GLN A 296 -21.73 -0.61 33.59
CA GLN A 296 -21.05 -1.03 32.38
C GLN A 296 -19.60 -0.54 32.36
N TYR A 297 -18.70 -1.37 31.88
CA TYR A 297 -17.28 -1.06 31.72
C TYR A 297 -16.92 -0.88 30.25
N ASN A 298 -15.69 -0.43 29.99
CA ASN A 298 -15.20 -0.23 28.65
C ASN A 298 -15.26 -1.50 27.82
N VAL A 299 -15.76 -1.38 26.59
CA VAL A 299 -15.85 -2.49 25.65
C VAL A 299 -14.46 -2.86 25.18
N LYS A 300 -14.10 -4.13 25.34
CA LYS A 300 -12.86 -4.68 24.81
C LYS A 300 -13.08 -5.19 23.39
N THR A 301 -12.24 -4.79 22.46
CA THR A 301 -12.31 -5.22 21.07
C THR A 301 -11.13 -6.11 20.72
N THR A 302 -11.42 -7.26 20.13
CA THR A 302 -10.42 -8.14 19.49
C THR A 302 -10.82 -8.37 18.03
N GLU A 303 -9.84 -8.55 17.16
CA GLU A 303 -10.11 -8.75 15.75
C GLU A 303 -9.14 -9.75 15.12
N SER A 304 -9.63 -10.45 14.10
CA SER A 304 -8.81 -11.24 13.20
C SER A 304 -9.24 -10.90 11.78
N ILE A 305 -8.40 -10.13 11.10
CA ILE A 305 -8.70 -9.55 9.80
C ILE A 305 -7.71 -10.12 8.78
N ASN A 306 -8.24 -10.64 7.70
CA ASN A 306 -7.48 -11.07 6.53
C ASN A 306 -7.78 -10.13 5.36
N THR A 307 -6.72 -9.54 4.81
CA THR A 307 -6.81 -8.68 3.63
C THR A 307 -6.32 -9.45 2.41
N SER A 308 -7.12 -9.50 1.37
CA SER A 308 -6.83 -10.20 0.12
C SER A 308 -7.27 -9.39 -1.09
N ALA A 309 -6.92 -9.86 -2.28
CA ALA A 309 -7.38 -9.25 -3.55
C ALA A 309 -8.92 -9.24 -3.71
N SER A 310 -9.63 -10.14 -3.03
CA SER A 310 -11.10 -10.21 -3.01
C SER A 310 -11.75 -9.27 -1.97
N GLY A 311 -10.98 -8.67 -1.08
CA GLY A 311 -11.46 -7.75 -0.05
C GLY A 311 -10.95 -8.11 1.35
N ILE A 312 -11.50 -7.40 2.33
CA ILE A 312 -11.26 -7.67 3.76
C ILE A 312 -12.30 -8.67 4.25
N SER A 313 -11.86 -9.70 4.95
CA SER A 313 -12.68 -10.72 5.59
C SER A 313 -12.17 -11.03 6.99
N GLY A 314 -13.00 -11.67 7.82
CA GLY A 314 -12.62 -12.04 9.16
C GLY A 314 -13.70 -11.73 10.18
N TYR A 315 -13.28 -11.32 11.38
CA TYR A 315 -14.22 -10.93 12.42
C TYR A 315 -13.68 -9.80 13.31
N ARG A 316 -14.62 -9.07 13.94
CA ARG A 316 -14.39 -8.23 15.11
C ARG A 316 -15.26 -8.72 16.24
N GLN A 317 -14.70 -8.87 17.43
CA GLN A 317 -15.38 -9.34 18.64
C GLN A 317 -15.33 -8.25 19.69
N PHE A 318 -16.48 -7.99 20.29
CA PHE A 318 -16.70 -6.97 21.30
C PHE A 318 -17.14 -7.65 22.59
N GLU A 319 -16.37 -7.45 23.65
CA GLU A 319 -16.67 -7.94 24.99
C GLU A 319 -17.18 -6.78 25.84
N TYR A 320 -18.36 -6.95 26.43
CA TYR A 320 -19.04 -5.94 27.25
C TYR A 320 -19.09 -6.42 28.70
N PRO A 321 -18.09 -6.07 29.51
CA PRO A 321 -18.10 -6.39 30.93
C PRO A 321 -19.11 -5.50 31.66
N PHE A 322 -19.86 -6.09 32.62
CA PHE A 322 -20.80 -5.35 33.45
C PHE A 322 -20.95 -6.00 34.84
N ILE A 323 -21.49 -5.23 35.79
CA ILE A 323 -21.88 -5.70 37.13
C ILE A 323 -23.33 -5.27 37.36
N ALA A 324 -24.21 -6.23 37.69
CA ALA A 324 -25.56 -5.95 38.16
C ALA A 324 -25.56 -5.67 39.64
N ARG A 325 -26.04 -4.49 40.06
CA ARG A 325 -26.03 -4.08 41.49
C ARG A 325 -27.31 -4.42 42.26
N ALA A 326 -28.41 -4.50 41.55
CA ALA A 326 -29.73 -4.76 42.13
C ALA A 326 -30.23 -6.15 41.74
N GLU A 327 -30.86 -6.84 42.69
CA GLU A 327 -31.53 -8.11 42.51
C GLU A 327 -32.81 -7.93 41.65
N GLY A 328 -33.23 -8.98 40.94
CA GLY A 328 -34.45 -8.98 40.13
C GLY A 328 -34.28 -9.69 38.80
N ALA A 329 -35.38 -9.79 38.09
CA ALA A 329 -35.40 -10.29 36.72
C ALA A 329 -35.38 -9.10 35.75
N TYR A 330 -34.50 -9.15 34.78
CA TYR A 330 -34.29 -8.09 33.82
C TYR A 330 -34.37 -8.65 32.39
N ASP A 331 -35.34 -8.14 31.64
CA ASP A 331 -35.42 -8.43 30.22
C ASP A 331 -34.52 -7.47 29.44
N ILE A 332 -33.52 -8.03 28.76
CA ILE A 332 -32.57 -7.30 27.93
C ILE A 332 -33.06 -7.34 26.50
N GLU A 333 -33.29 -6.17 25.92
CA GLU A 333 -33.66 -6.06 24.50
C GLU A 333 -32.61 -6.69 23.61
N PRO A 334 -33.00 -7.21 22.42
CA PRO A 334 -32.06 -7.75 21.47
C PRO A 334 -30.98 -6.73 21.06
N ILE A 335 -29.76 -7.18 21.02
CA ILE A 335 -28.64 -6.39 20.44
C ILE A 335 -28.88 -6.33 18.95
N GLU A 336 -28.88 -5.12 18.39
CA GLU A 336 -29.06 -4.90 16.95
C GLU A 336 -27.75 -4.47 16.30
N PHE A 337 -27.45 -5.07 15.16
CA PHE A 337 -26.37 -4.67 14.28
C PHE A 337 -26.90 -4.53 12.86
N THR A 338 -26.81 -3.33 12.29
CA THR A 338 -27.24 -3.06 10.92
C THR A 338 -26.03 -2.79 10.02
N TYR A 339 -26.06 -3.41 8.84
CA TYR A 339 -25.13 -3.13 7.76
C TYR A 339 -25.85 -2.83 6.45
N PHE A 340 -25.17 -2.18 5.53
CA PHE A 340 -25.65 -2.01 4.16
C PHE A 340 -25.08 -3.09 3.27
N ASP A 341 -25.95 -3.86 2.59
CA ASP A 341 -25.57 -4.83 1.57
C ASP A 341 -25.53 -4.15 0.20
N PRO A 342 -24.34 -3.91 -0.39
CA PRO A 342 -24.23 -3.21 -1.67
C PRO A 342 -24.70 -4.03 -2.87
N GLN A 343 -24.81 -5.36 -2.74
CA GLN A 343 -25.29 -6.23 -3.81
C GLN A 343 -26.83 -6.20 -3.88
N ARG A 344 -27.48 -6.18 -2.73
CA ARG A 344 -28.94 -6.12 -2.62
C ARG A 344 -29.47 -4.70 -2.55
N VAL A 345 -28.57 -3.72 -2.37
CA VAL A 345 -28.88 -2.29 -2.21
C VAL A 345 -29.90 -2.05 -1.07
N GLN A 346 -29.66 -2.69 0.06
CA GLN A 346 -30.56 -2.60 1.22
C GLN A 346 -29.80 -2.65 2.55
N TYR A 347 -30.42 -2.10 3.58
CA TYR A 347 -29.98 -2.29 4.95
C TYR A 347 -30.47 -3.63 5.48
N VAL A 348 -29.59 -4.34 6.17
CA VAL A 348 -29.90 -5.62 6.84
C VAL A 348 -29.62 -5.46 8.32
N THR A 349 -30.65 -5.66 9.15
CA THR A 349 -30.50 -5.62 10.60
C THR A 349 -30.49 -7.04 11.16
N LEU A 350 -29.38 -7.38 11.80
CA LEU A 350 -29.22 -8.62 12.57
C LEU A 350 -29.59 -8.33 14.02
N LYS A 351 -30.29 -9.28 14.65
CA LYS A 351 -30.72 -9.18 16.03
C LYS A 351 -30.26 -10.40 16.83
N SER A 352 -29.79 -10.17 18.05
CA SER A 352 -29.55 -11.26 18.99
C SER A 352 -30.87 -11.91 19.43
N LYS A 353 -30.77 -13.05 20.10
CA LYS A 353 -31.88 -13.56 20.87
C LYS A 353 -32.19 -12.59 22.03
N PRO A 354 -33.45 -12.47 22.45
CA PRO A 354 -33.79 -11.80 23.70
C PRO A 354 -33.12 -12.54 24.87
N LEU A 355 -32.75 -11.82 25.91
CA LEU A 355 -32.11 -12.37 27.10
C LEU A 355 -32.86 -11.89 28.34
N THR A 356 -33.28 -12.82 29.21
CA THR A 356 -33.73 -12.52 30.56
C THR A 356 -32.63 -12.89 31.55
N LEU A 357 -32.14 -11.91 32.32
CA LEU A 357 -31.15 -12.11 33.38
C LEU A 357 -31.83 -12.11 34.74
N GLU A 358 -31.69 -13.18 35.51
CA GLU A 358 -32.10 -13.26 36.89
C GLU A 358 -30.92 -12.92 37.80
N ILE A 359 -30.99 -11.75 38.46
CA ILE A 359 -29.97 -11.32 39.40
C ILE A 359 -30.35 -11.79 40.80
N THR A 360 -29.63 -12.78 41.28
CA THR A 360 -29.87 -13.40 42.60
C THR A 360 -29.15 -12.61 43.73
N PRO A 361 -29.59 -12.75 44.98
CA PRO A 361 -28.91 -12.17 46.10
C PRO A 361 -27.42 -12.54 46.16
N ASP A 362 -26.60 -11.60 46.60
CA ASP A 362 -25.17 -11.88 46.86
C ASP A 362 -25.06 -12.86 48.03
N ALA A 363 -24.61 -14.10 47.77
CA ALA A 363 -24.40 -15.13 48.76
C ALA A 363 -23.30 -14.79 49.82
N ARG A 364 -22.56 -13.72 49.57
CA ARG A 364 -21.53 -13.17 50.47
C ARG A 364 -22.12 -11.96 51.19
N GLY A 365 -22.88 -12.18 52.26
CA GLY A 365 -23.45 -11.07 53.05
C GLY A 365 -22.48 -9.94 53.25
N GLY A 366 -22.80 -8.77 52.72
CA GLY A 366 -22.23 -7.44 52.91
C GLY A 366 -20.79 -7.37 53.40
N GLY A 367 -19.83 -7.41 52.52
CA GLY A 367 -18.45 -7.15 52.85
C GLY A 367 -17.54 -7.32 51.64
N ASP A 368 -16.91 -6.24 51.27
CA ASP A 368 -15.81 -6.08 50.33
C ASP A 368 -16.04 -6.51 48.87
N ALA A 369 -16.07 -5.52 48.03
CA ALA A 369 -15.92 -5.67 46.59
C ALA A 369 -14.71 -6.53 46.28
N VAL A 370 -14.91 -7.77 45.81
CA VAL A 370 -13.84 -8.59 45.29
C VAL A 370 -13.41 -7.93 43.95
N VAL A 371 -12.36 -7.13 44.03
CA VAL A 371 -11.62 -6.69 42.86
C VAL A 371 -11.05 -7.96 42.24
N MET A 372 -11.68 -8.43 41.16
CA MET A 372 -11.05 -9.46 40.33
C MET A 372 -9.73 -8.85 39.79
N GLN A 373 -8.61 -9.34 40.29
CA GLN A 373 -7.30 -9.13 39.66
C GLN A 373 -7.24 -9.85 38.33
N GLY A 374 -7.94 -9.29 37.32
CA GLY A 374 -7.61 -9.48 35.93
C GLY A 374 -6.45 -8.52 35.63
N ARG A 375 -5.27 -9.05 35.34
CA ARG A 375 -4.14 -8.26 34.84
C ARG A 375 -4.61 -7.26 33.80
N GLY A 376 -4.57 -5.97 34.10
CA GLY A 376 -4.66 -4.88 33.13
C GLY A 376 -5.98 -4.13 33.03
N MET A 377 -6.64 -3.75 34.14
CA MET A 377 -7.67 -2.69 34.10
C MET A 377 -7.17 -1.52 34.93
N SER A 378 -6.47 -0.58 34.30
CA SER A 378 -6.23 0.75 34.85
C SER A 378 -7.42 1.65 34.52
N LYS A 379 -8.03 2.27 35.54
CA LYS A 379 -8.80 3.51 35.36
C LYS A 379 -7.79 4.57 34.92
N GLU A 380 -7.90 5.08 33.71
CA GLU A 380 -7.29 6.37 33.38
C GLU A 380 -8.17 7.46 34.00
N GLU A 381 -7.60 8.14 34.99
CA GLU A 381 -8.01 9.47 35.38
C GLU A 381 -7.54 10.46 34.32
N VAL A 382 -8.47 11.22 33.76
CA VAL A 382 -8.47 12.67 33.67
C VAL A 382 -9.88 13.15 33.39
#